data_1a360eb937d87ec6d1f9226a2c125635
#
_entry.id   1a360eb937d87ec6d1f9226a2c125635
#
_cell.length_a   1.000
_cell.length_b   1.000
_cell.length_c   1.000
_cell.angle_alpha   90.00
_cell.angle_beta   90.00
_cell.angle_gamma   90.00
#
_symmetry.space_group_name_H-M   'P 1'
#
loop_
_entity.id
_entity.type
_entity.pdbx_description
1 polymer ?
#
loop_
_entity_poly.entity_id
_entity_poly.type
_entity_poly.pdbx_seq_one_letter_code
_entity_poly.pdbx_strand_id
1 'polypeptide(L)'
;SDQATTICYTPMPKAKHKICFGNVAFQTISWKKTYKPKPVYSLKEDTRGMLNTWLFYGILLPISYLPIQLLYGLADFVYFVLYRMIGYRKKVVVTNLHNSFPEKTDKEIQLITKNFYHHLADIFVEAILNLRLSQKKLFERYRCTNADVLLPYYEAGKSIILMSAHYNNWEYMITTLEHQLK
;
A
#
# COMPACT_ATOMS: atom_id res chain seq x y z
N SER A 1 -2.85 -17.37 26.88
CA SER A 1 -2.13 -17.87 25.71
C SER A 1 -2.46 -16.92 24.55
N ASP A 2 -1.53 -16.01 24.27
CA ASP A 2 -1.64 -15.01 23.22
C ASP A 2 -1.53 -15.69 21.86
N GLN A 3 -2.66 -15.87 21.20
CA GLN A 3 -2.65 -16.31 19.80
C GLN A 3 -2.37 -15.09 18.93
N ALA A 4 -1.19 -15.04 18.39
CA ALA A 4 -0.83 -14.10 17.36
C ALA A 4 -1.41 -14.56 16.02
N THR A 5 -2.13 -13.68 15.38
CA THR A 5 -2.88 -13.97 14.16
C THR A 5 -2.14 -13.41 12.94
N THR A 6 -1.87 -14.29 11.98
CA THR A 6 -1.15 -13.96 10.74
C THR A 6 -2.14 -13.50 9.67
N ILE A 7 -1.94 -12.31 9.12
CA ILE A 7 -2.70 -11.82 7.97
C ILE A 7 -1.94 -12.19 6.70
N CYS A 8 -2.57 -12.96 5.81
CA CYS A 8 -1.97 -13.38 4.55
C CYS A 8 -2.43 -12.49 3.39
N TYR A 9 -1.48 -11.99 2.64
CA TYR A 9 -1.71 -11.27 1.38
C TYR A 9 -1.57 -12.21 0.19
N THR A 10 -2.50 -12.14 -0.75
CA THR A 10 -2.42 -12.88 -2.01
C THR A 10 -1.91 -11.94 -3.09
N PRO A 11 -0.65 -12.08 -3.53
CA PRO A 11 -0.11 -11.25 -4.60
C PRO A 11 -0.78 -11.56 -5.94
N MET A 12 -0.76 -10.60 -6.84
CA MET A 12 -1.25 -10.73 -8.22
C MET A 12 -0.65 -11.93 -8.97
N PRO A 13 -1.28 -12.42 -10.04
CA PRO A 13 -0.87 -13.63 -10.77
C PRO A 13 0.55 -13.66 -11.32
N LYS A 14 1.25 -12.53 -11.35
CA LYS A 14 2.67 -12.45 -11.73
C LYS A 14 3.65 -12.60 -10.56
N ALA A 15 3.20 -12.52 -9.30
CA ALA A 15 4.07 -12.71 -8.15
C ALA A 15 4.09 -14.17 -7.71
N LYS A 16 5.22 -14.84 -7.94
CA LYS A 16 5.39 -16.29 -7.66
C LYS A 16 5.56 -16.66 -6.19
N HIS A 17 5.40 -15.74 -5.23
CA HIS A 17 5.66 -16.02 -3.81
C HIS A 17 4.51 -15.62 -2.90
N LYS A 18 3.99 -16.58 -2.15
CA LYS A 18 3.14 -16.36 -0.96
C LYS A 18 4.04 -15.91 0.19
N ILE A 19 3.74 -14.77 0.77
CA ILE A 19 4.47 -14.28 1.94
C ILE A 19 3.50 -14.23 3.12
N CYS A 20 3.81 -14.99 4.17
CA CYS A 20 3.09 -14.99 5.44
C CYS A 20 3.87 -14.13 6.45
N PHE A 21 3.18 -13.25 7.16
CA PHE A 21 3.77 -12.47 8.25
C PHE A 21 3.65 -13.21 9.58
N GLY A 22 4.74 -13.23 10.32
CA GLY A 22 4.77 -13.73 11.69
C GLY A 22 4.08 -12.78 12.68
N ASN A 23 3.73 -13.35 13.79
CA ASN A 23 3.03 -12.85 14.97
C ASN A 23 3.09 -11.34 15.25
N VAL A 24 1.95 -10.65 15.17
CA VAL A 24 1.79 -9.27 15.63
C VAL A 24 1.08 -9.28 16.99
N ALA A 25 1.72 -8.70 18.01
CA ALA A 25 1.14 -8.57 19.35
C ALA A 25 0.19 -7.35 19.41
N PHE A 26 -1.01 -7.54 19.95
CA PHE A 26 -1.97 -6.47 20.17
C PHE A 26 -1.85 -5.91 21.60
N GLN A 27 -1.63 -4.59 21.74
CA GLN A 27 -1.80 -3.88 23.01
C GLN A 27 -3.05 -3.01 22.95
N THR A 28 -3.92 -3.17 23.93
CA THR A 28 -5.13 -2.35 24.11
C THR A 28 -4.81 -1.10 24.92
N ILE A 29 -4.93 0.08 24.33
CA ILE A 29 -4.83 1.37 25.01
C ILE A 29 -6.23 2.01 25.01
N SER A 30 -6.79 2.26 26.20
CA SER A 30 -8.09 2.94 26.34
C SER A 30 -7.92 4.46 26.27
N TRP A 31 -8.42 5.08 25.21
CA TRP A 31 -8.51 6.54 25.07
C TRP A 31 -9.95 6.99 25.22
N LYS A 32 -10.35 7.45 26.41
CA LYS A 32 -11.57 8.24 26.56
C LYS A 32 -11.28 9.71 26.22
N LYS A 33 -11.31 10.06 24.97
CA LYS A 33 -11.36 11.46 24.55
C LYS A 33 -12.38 11.59 23.41
N THR A 34 -13.46 12.32 23.65
CA THR A 34 -14.45 12.69 22.64
C THR A 34 -13.75 13.43 21.50
N TYR A 35 -13.50 12.72 20.41
CA TYR A 35 -12.99 13.31 19.17
C TYR A 35 -14.13 14.14 18.57
N LYS A 36 -14.00 15.47 18.61
CA LYS A 36 -14.80 16.37 17.75
C LYS A 36 -14.11 16.41 16.39
N PRO A 37 -14.70 15.85 15.33
CA PRO A 37 -14.12 15.99 13.99
C PRO A 37 -14.02 17.48 13.68
N LYS A 38 -12.81 17.93 13.37
CA LYS A 38 -12.63 19.27 12.79
C LYS A 38 -13.35 19.27 11.44
N PRO A 39 -14.06 20.37 11.07
CA PRO A 39 -14.69 20.43 9.77
C PRO A 39 -13.62 20.21 8.71
N VAL A 40 -13.91 19.27 7.82
CA VAL A 40 -13.08 18.97 6.64
C VAL A 40 -12.89 20.30 5.92
N TYR A 41 -11.65 20.74 5.86
CA TYR A 41 -11.09 21.88 5.16
C TYR A 41 -12.09 22.74 4.38
N SER A 42 -12.34 23.97 4.83
CA SER A 42 -12.76 25.06 3.96
C SER A 42 -11.70 25.17 2.85
N LEU A 43 -12.04 24.71 1.66
CA LEU A 43 -11.26 24.92 0.45
C LEU A 43 -11.27 26.43 0.18
N LYS A 44 -10.30 27.17 0.72
CA LYS A 44 -9.92 28.43 0.11
C LYS A 44 -9.50 28.06 -1.32
N GLU A 45 -10.15 28.65 -2.30
CA GLU A 45 -9.76 28.60 -3.71
C GLU A 45 -8.33 29.15 -3.85
N ASP A 46 -7.36 28.26 -3.64
CA ASP A 46 -5.96 28.54 -3.91
C ASP A 46 -5.68 27.97 -5.31
N THR A 47 -4.94 28.69 -6.12
CA THR A 47 -4.47 28.28 -7.45
C THR A 47 -3.84 26.87 -7.44
N ARG A 48 -3.25 26.46 -6.30
CA ARG A 48 -2.78 25.09 -6.06
C ARG A 48 -3.91 24.06 -6.06
N GLY A 49 -5.07 24.39 -5.50
CA GLY A 49 -6.25 23.51 -5.50
C GLY A 49 -6.77 23.28 -6.92
N MET A 50 -6.81 24.33 -7.74
CA MET A 50 -7.20 24.20 -9.16
C MET A 50 -6.23 23.34 -9.95
N LEU A 51 -4.92 23.55 -9.81
CA LEU A 51 -3.91 22.73 -10.49
C LEU A 51 -4.03 21.23 -10.10
N ASN A 52 -4.20 20.93 -8.81
CA ASN A 52 -4.38 19.57 -8.33
C ASN A 52 -5.66 18.93 -8.90
N THR A 53 -6.74 19.70 -9.02
CA THR A 53 -8.00 19.25 -9.61
C THR A 53 -7.82 18.92 -11.09
N TRP A 54 -7.18 19.80 -11.86
CA TRP A 54 -6.88 19.56 -13.26
C TRP A 54 -5.96 18.34 -13.47
N LEU A 55 -4.94 18.19 -12.63
CA LEU A 55 -4.03 17.05 -12.67
C LEU A 55 -4.76 15.74 -12.38
N PHE A 56 -5.64 15.74 -11.39
CA PHE A 56 -6.43 14.57 -11.03
C PHE A 56 -7.43 14.19 -12.13
N TYR A 57 -8.31 15.11 -12.52
CA TYR A 57 -9.38 14.82 -13.49
C TYR A 57 -8.89 14.78 -14.94
N GLY A 58 -7.88 15.58 -15.29
CA GLY A 58 -7.35 15.68 -16.66
C GLY A 58 -6.29 14.64 -16.99
N ILE A 59 -5.56 14.11 -16.01
CA ILE A 59 -4.45 13.19 -16.23
C ILE A 59 -4.65 11.87 -15.51
N LEU A 60 -4.71 11.87 -14.16
CA LEU A 60 -4.68 10.62 -13.38
C LEU A 60 -5.94 9.78 -13.62
N LEU A 61 -7.10 10.40 -13.61
CA LEU A 61 -8.36 9.70 -13.82
C LEU A 61 -8.45 9.07 -15.21
N PRO A 62 -8.19 9.79 -16.34
CA PRO A 62 -8.15 9.17 -17.66
C PRO A 62 -7.12 8.03 -17.77
N ILE A 63 -5.92 8.20 -17.22
CA ILE A 63 -4.90 7.13 -17.21
C ILE A 63 -5.43 5.89 -16.48
N SER A 64 -6.20 6.05 -15.39
CA SER A 64 -6.74 4.91 -14.66
C SER A 64 -7.66 4.02 -15.51
N TYR A 65 -8.26 4.55 -16.58
CA TYR A 65 -9.13 3.80 -17.49
C TYR A 65 -8.38 3.03 -18.58
N LEU A 66 -7.06 3.19 -18.70
CA LEU A 66 -6.28 2.41 -19.65
C LEU A 66 -6.36 0.90 -19.34
N PRO A 67 -6.27 0.04 -20.37
CA PRO A 67 -6.12 -1.39 -20.18
C PRO A 67 -4.94 -1.71 -19.25
N ILE A 68 -5.07 -2.74 -18.44
CA ILE A 68 -4.09 -3.08 -17.41
C ILE A 68 -2.69 -3.35 -18.00
N GLN A 69 -2.64 -3.85 -19.23
CA GLN A 69 -1.38 -4.09 -19.94
C GLN A 69 -0.62 -2.79 -20.23
N LEU A 70 -1.35 -1.73 -20.61
CA LEU A 70 -0.76 -0.41 -20.86
C LEU A 70 -0.33 0.25 -19.55
N LEU A 71 -1.08 0.04 -18.48
CA LEU A 71 -0.70 0.52 -17.14
C LEU A 71 0.60 -0.13 -16.65
N TYR A 72 0.80 -1.43 -16.84
CA TYR A 72 2.08 -2.07 -16.53
C TYR A 72 3.21 -1.66 -17.50
N GLY A 73 2.91 -1.37 -18.76
CA GLY A 73 3.88 -0.72 -19.66
C GLY A 73 4.30 0.67 -19.17
N LEU A 74 3.36 1.43 -18.60
CA LEU A 74 3.67 2.69 -17.92
C LEU A 74 4.53 2.47 -16.67
N ALA A 75 4.29 1.40 -15.89
CA ALA A 75 5.13 1.05 -14.74
C ALA A 75 6.59 0.75 -15.18
N ASP A 76 6.78 0.01 -16.27
CA ASP A 76 8.12 -0.25 -16.81
C ASP A 76 8.82 1.06 -17.23
N PHE A 77 8.09 2.01 -17.80
CA PHE A 77 8.62 3.34 -18.12
C PHE A 77 8.98 4.12 -16.85
N VAL A 78 8.12 4.13 -15.84
CA VAL A 78 8.39 4.77 -14.54
C VAL A 78 9.62 4.14 -13.87
N TYR A 79 9.73 2.81 -13.90
CA TYR A 79 10.92 2.11 -13.41
C TYR A 79 12.18 2.59 -14.15
N PHE A 80 12.15 2.64 -15.48
CA PHE A 80 13.28 3.10 -16.27
C PHE A 80 13.73 4.51 -15.88
N VAL A 81 12.79 5.44 -15.73
CA VAL A 81 13.06 6.81 -15.32
C VAL A 81 13.66 6.85 -13.90
N LEU A 82 13.02 6.19 -12.93
CA LEU A 82 13.45 6.25 -11.51
C LEU A 82 14.78 5.56 -11.27
N TYR A 83 14.99 4.40 -11.89
CA TYR A 83 16.16 3.56 -11.61
C TYR A 83 17.35 3.89 -12.53
N ARG A 84 17.12 4.13 -13.84
CA ARG A 84 18.19 4.29 -14.83
C ARG A 84 18.52 5.75 -15.10
N MET A 85 17.54 6.63 -15.23
CA MET A 85 17.77 8.04 -15.56
C MET A 85 18.10 8.87 -14.33
N ILE A 86 17.24 8.86 -13.32
CA ILE A 86 17.34 9.74 -12.15
C ILE A 86 18.16 9.09 -11.03
N GLY A 87 18.08 7.77 -10.87
CA GLY A 87 18.66 7.05 -9.73
C GLY A 87 18.06 7.49 -8.40
N TYR A 88 16.73 7.72 -8.38
CA TYR A 88 16.00 8.30 -7.26
C TYR A 88 16.31 7.57 -5.95
N ARG A 89 16.98 8.27 -5.04
CA ARG A 89 17.37 7.80 -3.69
C ARG A 89 18.13 6.45 -3.68
N LYS A 90 18.78 6.07 -4.79
CA LYS A 90 19.43 4.76 -4.96
C LYS A 90 20.47 4.47 -3.87
N LYS A 91 21.27 5.47 -3.49
CA LYS A 91 22.26 5.33 -2.38
C LYS A 91 21.57 4.94 -1.06
N VAL A 92 20.44 5.57 -0.73
CA VAL A 92 19.68 5.28 0.50
C VAL A 92 19.16 3.84 0.48
N VAL A 93 18.58 3.41 -0.64
CA VAL A 93 18.06 2.03 -0.80
C VAL A 93 19.19 1.01 -0.63
N VAL A 94 20.32 1.20 -1.30
CA VAL A 94 21.47 0.29 -1.22
C VAL A 94 22.03 0.24 0.20
N THR A 95 22.22 1.40 0.85
CA THR A 95 22.72 1.46 2.24
C THR A 95 21.78 0.73 3.21
N ASN A 96 20.47 0.95 3.06
CA ASN A 96 19.46 0.27 3.90
C ASN A 96 19.47 -1.25 3.68
N LEU A 97 19.63 -1.70 2.44
CA LEU A 97 19.69 -3.12 2.13
C LEU A 97 20.96 -3.77 2.71
N HIS A 98 22.12 -3.13 2.62
CA HIS A 98 23.34 -3.63 3.27
C HIS A 98 23.21 -3.71 4.79
N ASN A 99 22.56 -2.70 5.40
CA ASN A 99 22.33 -2.70 6.84
C ASN A 99 21.34 -3.79 7.29
N SER A 100 20.34 -4.09 6.45
CA SER A 100 19.30 -5.07 6.76
C SER A 100 19.70 -6.51 6.44
N PHE A 101 20.62 -6.70 5.50
CA PHE A 101 21.07 -7.99 4.99
C PHE A 101 22.61 -8.02 4.87
N PRO A 102 23.34 -7.93 6.00
CA PRO A 102 24.80 -7.86 5.99
C PRO A 102 25.46 -9.13 5.43
N GLU A 103 24.73 -10.25 5.41
CA GLU A 103 25.18 -11.53 4.86
C GLU A 103 25.12 -11.62 3.33
N LYS A 104 24.46 -10.64 2.65
CA LYS A 104 24.31 -10.69 1.21
C LYS A 104 25.45 -10.04 0.46
N THR A 105 25.79 -10.64 -0.66
CA THR A 105 26.79 -10.10 -1.58
C THR A 105 26.29 -8.83 -2.30
N ASP A 106 27.21 -8.00 -2.77
CA ASP A 106 26.89 -6.79 -3.55
C ASP A 106 26.03 -7.10 -4.78
N LYS A 107 26.24 -8.25 -5.44
CA LYS A 107 25.43 -8.68 -6.58
C LYS A 107 23.99 -8.96 -6.18
N GLU A 108 23.75 -9.61 -5.05
CA GLU A 108 22.41 -9.87 -4.52
C GLU A 108 21.75 -8.56 -4.10
N ILE A 109 22.46 -7.65 -3.43
CA ILE A 109 21.94 -6.33 -3.07
C ILE A 109 21.52 -5.53 -4.31
N GLN A 110 22.34 -5.57 -5.38
CA GLN A 110 21.99 -4.91 -6.65
C GLN A 110 20.73 -5.52 -7.29
N LEU A 111 20.60 -6.84 -7.25
CA LEU A 111 19.40 -7.53 -7.76
C LEU A 111 18.15 -7.15 -6.95
N ILE A 112 18.25 -7.14 -5.61
CA ILE A 112 17.16 -6.72 -4.72
C ILE A 112 16.82 -5.25 -4.99
N THR A 113 17.82 -4.39 -5.13
CA THR A 113 17.61 -2.98 -5.46
C THR A 113 16.85 -2.83 -6.78
N LYS A 114 17.25 -3.55 -7.82
CA LYS A 114 16.54 -3.53 -9.11
C LYS A 114 15.07 -3.96 -8.96
N ASN A 115 14.83 -5.06 -8.27
CA ASN A 115 13.48 -5.58 -8.04
C ASN A 115 12.64 -4.62 -7.19
N PHE A 116 13.23 -3.95 -6.22
CA PHE A 116 12.57 -2.90 -5.44
C PHE A 116 12.04 -1.77 -6.32
N TYR A 117 12.82 -1.28 -7.29
CA TYR A 117 12.36 -0.20 -8.17
C TYR A 117 11.29 -0.64 -9.17
N HIS A 118 11.35 -1.88 -9.66
CA HIS A 118 10.25 -2.44 -10.45
C HIS A 118 8.96 -2.47 -9.62
N HIS A 119 9.05 -3.01 -8.41
CA HIS A 119 7.91 -3.10 -7.52
C HIS A 119 7.37 -1.73 -7.10
N LEU A 120 8.25 -0.76 -6.84
CA LEU A 120 7.85 0.61 -6.53
C LEU A 120 7.07 1.24 -7.70
N ALA A 121 7.51 1.03 -8.93
CA ALA A 121 6.82 1.51 -10.13
C ALA A 121 5.43 0.85 -10.29
N ASP A 122 5.33 -0.46 -10.03
CA ASP A 122 4.05 -1.18 -10.03
C ASP A 122 3.07 -0.59 -9.01
N ILE A 123 3.54 -0.30 -7.77
CA ILE A 123 2.71 0.31 -6.73
C ILE A 123 2.17 1.68 -7.17
N PHE A 124 2.99 2.52 -7.80
CA PHE A 124 2.52 3.82 -8.31
C PHE A 124 1.41 3.68 -9.33
N VAL A 125 1.56 2.75 -10.27
CA VAL A 125 0.56 2.51 -11.31
C VAL A 125 -0.70 1.86 -10.74
N GLU A 126 -0.55 0.96 -9.79
CA GLU A 126 -1.67 0.33 -9.08
C GLU A 126 -2.44 1.33 -8.21
N ALA A 127 -1.77 2.34 -7.62
CA ALA A 127 -2.44 3.43 -6.93
C ALA A 127 -3.34 4.24 -7.89
N ILE A 128 -2.88 4.50 -9.12
CA ILE A 128 -3.72 5.11 -10.16
C ILE A 128 -4.89 4.20 -10.54
N LEU A 129 -4.63 2.92 -10.72
CA LEU A 129 -5.67 1.92 -11.04
C LEU A 129 -6.73 1.83 -9.92
N ASN A 130 -6.32 1.99 -8.65
CA ASN A 130 -7.20 1.95 -7.48
C ASN A 130 -8.32 3.01 -7.55
N LEU A 131 -8.09 4.14 -8.23
CA LEU A 131 -9.09 5.21 -8.39
C LEU A 131 -10.40 4.73 -9.04
N ARG A 132 -10.36 3.66 -9.86
CA ARG A 132 -11.52 3.14 -10.59
C ARG A 132 -11.92 1.72 -10.25
N LEU A 133 -11.18 1.03 -9.39
CA LEU A 133 -11.50 -0.36 -9.08
C LEU A 133 -12.81 -0.46 -8.30
N SER A 134 -13.68 -1.36 -8.74
CA SER A 134 -14.84 -1.73 -7.95
C SER A 134 -14.43 -2.51 -6.71
N GLN A 135 -15.25 -2.46 -5.65
CA GLN A 135 -14.99 -3.20 -4.41
C GLN A 135 -14.74 -4.70 -4.67
N LYS A 136 -15.52 -5.31 -5.57
CA LYS A 136 -15.32 -6.72 -5.95
C LYS A 136 -13.89 -6.95 -6.47
N LYS A 137 -13.40 -6.10 -7.37
CA LYS A 137 -12.04 -6.21 -7.92
C LYS A 137 -10.96 -5.90 -6.88
N LEU A 138 -11.23 -5.00 -5.94
CA LEU A 138 -10.35 -4.75 -4.82
C LEU A 138 -10.23 -5.97 -3.91
N PHE A 139 -11.34 -6.65 -3.58
CA PHE A 139 -11.33 -7.88 -2.78
C PHE A 139 -10.65 -9.07 -3.47
N GLU A 140 -10.65 -9.12 -4.80
CA GLU A 140 -9.86 -10.10 -5.56
C GLU A 140 -8.36 -9.87 -5.43
N ARG A 141 -7.95 -8.59 -5.20
CA ARG A 141 -6.54 -8.18 -5.05
C ARG A 141 -6.04 -8.22 -3.63
N TYR A 142 -6.86 -7.82 -2.69
CA TYR A 142 -6.54 -7.81 -1.27
C TYR A 142 -7.70 -8.35 -0.44
N ARG A 143 -7.43 -9.39 0.34
CA ARG A 143 -8.39 -9.99 1.25
C ARG A 143 -7.75 -10.19 2.62
N CYS A 144 -8.42 -9.69 3.67
CA CYS A 144 -8.12 -10.06 5.04
C CYS A 144 -8.76 -11.42 5.32
N THR A 145 -7.96 -12.45 5.58
CA THR A 145 -8.44 -13.85 5.69
C THR A 145 -9.04 -14.19 7.05
N ASN A 146 -8.82 -13.34 8.05
CA ASN A 146 -9.23 -13.57 9.44
C ASN A 146 -9.77 -12.29 10.10
N ALA A 147 -10.54 -11.51 9.36
CA ALA A 147 -11.16 -10.28 9.87
C ALA A 147 -12.11 -10.52 11.06
N ASP A 148 -12.70 -11.72 11.11
CA ASP A 148 -13.58 -12.21 12.17
C ASP A 148 -12.95 -12.20 13.57
N VAL A 149 -11.63 -12.29 13.66
CA VAL A 149 -10.89 -12.15 14.95
C VAL A 149 -11.14 -10.79 15.61
N LEU A 150 -11.49 -9.76 14.86
CA LEU A 150 -11.75 -8.43 15.37
C LEU A 150 -13.20 -8.25 15.88
N LEU A 151 -14.13 -9.08 15.43
CA LEU A 151 -15.55 -8.96 15.73
C LEU A 151 -15.86 -8.97 17.25
N PRO A 152 -15.33 -9.89 18.08
CA PRO A 152 -15.63 -9.90 19.51
C PRO A 152 -15.20 -8.62 20.24
N TYR A 153 -14.13 -7.98 19.77
CA TYR A 153 -13.65 -6.72 20.34
C TYR A 153 -14.53 -5.55 19.89
N TYR A 154 -14.96 -5.57 18.64
CA TYR A 154 -15.87 -4.57 18.08
C TYR A 154 -17.24 -4.63 18.77
N GLU A 155 -17.82 -5.81 18.91
CA GLU A 155 -19.11 -6.05 19.60
C GLU A 155 -19.05 -5.68 21.09
N ALA A 156 -17.89 -5.88 21.73
CA ALA A 156 -17.66 -5.45 23.11
C ALA A 156 -17.41 -3.92 23.24
N GLY A 157 -17.53 -3.14 22.16
CA GLY A 157 -17.27 -1.69 22.13
C GLY A 157 -15.84 -1.30 22.46
N LYS A 158 -14.87 -2.19 22.26
CA LYS A 158 -13.47 -1.94 22.55
C LYS A 158 -12.80 -1.20 21.38
N SER A 159 -11.88 -0.29 21.69
CA SER A 159 -11.03 0.34 20.69
C SER A 159 -9.98 -0.65 20.18
N ILE A 160 -9.81 -0.72 18.87
CA ILE A 160 -8.85 -1.60 18.21
C ILE A 160 -7.80 -0.74 17.52
N ILE A 161 -6.51 -1.06 17.72
CA ILE A 161 -5.40 -0.45 17.00
C ILE A 161 -4.84 -1.50 16.03
N LEU A 162 -4.97 -1.22 14.73
CA LEU A 162 -4.34 -2.02 13.69
C LEU A 162 -2.94 -1.49 13.42
N MET A 163 -1.94 -2.31 13.68
CA MET A 163 -0.56 -1.99 13.31
C MET A 163 -0.23 -2.63 11.97
N SER A 164 0.25 -1.81 11.05
CA SER A 164 0.62 -2.24 9.72
C SER A 164 1.99 -1.68 9.33
N ALA A 165 2.58 -2.23 8.28
CA ALA A 165 3.82 -1.75 7.69
C ALA A 165 3.59 -1.32 6.24
N HIS A 166 4.45 -0.41 5.74
CA HIS A 166 4.51 -0.06 4.33
C HIS A 166 5.17 -1.21 3.55
N TYR A 167 4.44 -2.30 3.42
CA TYR A 167 4.90 -3.50 2.73
C TYR A 167 3.97 -3.79 1.55
N ASN A 168 4.55 -3.98 0.39
CA ASN A 168 3.82 -4.20 -0.85
C ASN A 168 2.78 -3.09 -1.12
N ASN A 169 1.65 -3.36 -1.75
CA ASN A 169 0.60 -2.37 -1.99
C ASN A 169 -0.36 -2.27 -0.80
N TRP A 170 0.08 -1.61 0.28
CA TRP A 170 -0.68 -1.39 1.49
C TRP A 170 -1.92 -0.49 1.28
N GLU A 171 -2.00 0.27 0.17
CA GLU A 171 -3.16 1.09 -0.15
C GLU A 171 -4.41 0.26 -0.40
N TYR A 172 -4.27 -0.95 -0.95
CA TYR A 172 -5.39 -1.89 -1.07
C TYR A 172 -5.93 -2.32 0.30
N MET A 173 -5.08 -2.44 1.32
CA MET A 173 -5.52 -2.71 2.67
C MET A 173 -6.43 -1.59 3.18
N ILE A 174 -6.00 -0.32 3.06
CA ILE A 174 -6.78 0.83 3.54
C ILE A 174 -8.14 0.90 2.86
N THR A 175 -8.18 0.71 1.54
CA THR A 175 -9.41 0.83 0.75
C THR A 175 -10.37 -0.34 0.92
N THR A 176 -9.90 -1.50 1.37
CA THR A 176 -10.74 -2.71 1.48
C THR A 176 -11.11 -3.05 2.92
N LEU A 177 -10.30 -2.67 3.90
CA LEU A 177 -10.46 -3.12 5.28
C LEU A 177 -11.79 -2.71 5.90
N GLU A 178 -12.22 -1.47 5.69
CA GLU A 178 -13.50 -0.96 6.19
C GLU A 178 -14.70 -1.82 5.73
N HIS A 179 -14.64 -2.33 4.51
CA HIS A 179 -15.70 -3.14 3.93
C HIS A 179 -15.61 -4.62 4.29
N GLN A 180 -14.46 -5.07 4.78
CA GLN A 180 -14.26 -6.45 5.24
C GLN A 180 -14.56 -6.63 6.73
N LEU A 181 -14.64 -5.53 7.48
CA LEU A 181 -14.93 -5.52 8.91
C LEU A 181 -16.41 -5.21 9.21
N LYS A 182 -17.23 -5.00 8.20
CA LYS A 182 -18.70 -4.86 8.29
C LYS A 182 -19.34 -6.20 7.97
#